data_454da2d1a073fb748bb4fd6f049b1473
#
_entry.id   454da2d1a073fb748bb4fd6f049b1473
#
_cell.length_a   1.000
_cell.length_b   1.000
_cell.length_c   1.000
_cell.angle_alpha   90.00
_cell.angle_beta   90.00
_cell.angle_gamma   90.00
#
_symmetry.space_group_name_H-M   'P 1'
#
loop_
_entity.id
_entity.type
_entity.pdbx_description
1 polymer ?
#
loop_
_entity_poly.entity_id
_entity_poly.type
_entity_poly.pdbx_seq_one_letter_code
_entity_poly.pdbx_strand_id
1 'polypeptide(L)'
;QGKKIIVAAFSRKGADHIFYLGRNIYRVFNGFVIGKIVDSAIIGVLCYIGILILKMPYPALIATVIGVTNVIPFFGPIIGLVPCAFLILLVNPLQAFYFVIFILVLQQVDGNVIGPKILGNTVGISGFWVLASITIAASLFGFTGMILGVPVFAILYLLISDSVNEKLRKKSLTTDTRAYRDIQTVDELPKTEETGEK
;
A
#
# COMPACT_ATOMS: atom_id res chain seq x y z
N GLN A 1 18.18 -10.69 21.51
CA GLN A 1 19.41 -11.45 21.15
C GLN A 1 19.87 -11.12 19.72
N GLY A 2 18.99 -10.96 18.72
CA GLY A 2 19.37 -10.68 17.33
C GLY A 2 20.26 -9.44 17.15
N LYS A 3 20.01 -8.35 17.89
CA LYS A 3 20.86 -7.14 17.83
C LYS A 3 22.30 -7.40 18.27
N LYS A 4 22.52 -8.28 19.26
CA LYS A 4 23.87 -8.65 19.72
C LYS A 4 24.66 -9.39 18.64
N ILE A 5 23.98 -10.28 17.88
CA ILE A 5 24.60 -11.06 16.81
C ILE A 5 25.03 -10.11 15.66
N ILE A 6 24.18 -9.15 15.30
CA ILE A 6 24.50 -8.18 14.25
C ILE A 6 25.71 -7.33 14.61
N VAL A 7 25.77 -6.83 15.85
CA VAL A 7 26.89 -6.02 16.33
C VAL A 7 28.19 -6.85 16.43
N ALA A 8 28.08 -8.15 16.74
CA ALA A 8 29.25 -9.03 16.81
C ALA A 8 29.77 -9.45 15.42
N ALA A 9 28.86 -9.56 14.42
CA ALA A 9 29.21 -10.05 13.07
C ALA A 9 29.64 -8.94 12.09
N PHE A 10 29.21 -7.70 12.31
CA PHE A 10 29.43 -6.57 11.39
C PHE A 10 30.18 -5.43 12.04
N SER A 11 30.89 -4.61 11.22
CA SER A 11 31.47 -3.37 11.70
C SER A 11 30.42 -2.41 12.24
N ARG A 12 30.77 -1.45 13.10
CA ARG A 12 29.82 -0.46 13.66
C ARG A 12 28.96 0.19 12.58
N LYS A 13 29.56 0.67 11.47
CA LYS A 13 28.84 1.28 10.33
C LYS A 13 27.88 0.28 9.65
N GLY A 14 28.29 -0.98 9.51
CA GLY A 14 27.45 -2.03 8.93
C GLY A 14 26.28 -2.40 9.84
N ALA A 15 26.51 -2.51 11.14
CA ALA A 15 25.46 -2.80 12.13
C ALA A 15 24.42 -1.67 12.19
N ASP A 16 24.86 -0.39 12.17
CA ASP A 16 23.95 0.77 12.16
C ASP A 16 23.10 0.80 10.89
N HIS A 17 23.67 0.48 9.72
CA HIS A 17 22.95 0.39 8.47
C HIS A 17 21.88 -0.73 8.51
N ILE A 18 22.22 -1.91 9.03
CA ILE A 18 21.28 -3.02 9.20
C ILE A 18 20.14 -2.64 10.18
N PHE A 19 20.44 -1.93 11.26
CA PHE A 19 19.41 -1.45 12.19
C PHE A 19 18.50 -0.39 11.56
N TYR A 20 19.05 0.50 10.74
CA TYR A 20 18.28 1.47 9.98
C TYR A 20 17.33 0.78 9.01
N LEU A 21 17.83 -0.17 8.20
CA LEU A 21 17.02 -0.93 7.26
C LEU A 21 15.92 -1.72 7.99
N GLY A 22 16.27 -2.46 9.05
CA GLY A 22 15.29 -3.24 9.83
C GLY A 22 14.18 -2.38 10.42
N ARG A 23 14.51 -1.16 10.88
CA ARG A 23 13.51 -0.20 11.39
C ARG A 23 12.59 0.30 10.30
N ASN A 24 13.12 0.60 9.11
CA ASN A 24 12.34 1.07 7.98
C ASN A 24 11.44 -0.05 7.43
N ILE A 25 11.95 -1.26 7.29
CA ILE A 25 11.17 -2.44 6.92
C ILE A 25 10.00 -2.65 7.88
N TYR A 26 10.27 -2.65 9.19
CA TYR A 26 9.22 -2.79 10.19
C TYR A 26 8.18 -1.67 10.11
N ARG A 27 8.61 -0.42 9.92
CA ARG A 27 7.71 0.74 9.79
C ARG A 27 6.80 0.62 8.58
N VAL A 28 7.36 0.30 7.41
CA VAL A 28 6.59 0.16 6.16
C VAL A 28 5.60 -1.00 6.28
N PHE A 29 6.06 -2.16 6.71
CA PHE A 29 5.21 -3.35 6.83
C PHE A 29 4.09 -3.15 7.85
N ASN A 30 4.44 -2.72 9.06
CA ASN A 30 3.48 -2.52 10.15
C ASN A 30 2.51 -1.38 9.83
N GLY A 31 3.00 -0.27 9.26
CA GLY A 31 2.17 0.85 8.83
C GLY A 31 1.16 0.45 7.75
N PHE A 32 1.58 -0.36 6.77
CA PHE A 32 0.69 -0.86 5.74
C PHE A 32 -0.38 -1.81 6.31
N VAL A 33 0.03 -2.81 7.08
CA VAL A 33 -0.90 -3.82 7.63
C VAL A 33 -1.92 -3.18 8.57
N ILE A 34 -1.46 -2.37 9.53
CA ILE A 34 -2.37 -1.67 10.45
C ILE A 34 -3.24 -0.68 9.70
N GLY A 35 -2.65 0.10 8.80
CA GLY A 35 -3.39 1.06 7.98
C GLY A 35 -4.50 0.37 7.19
N LYS A 36 -4.21 -0.78 6.59
CA LYS A 36 -5.20 -1.52 5.78
C LYS A 36 -6.30 -2.16 6.62
N ILE A 37 -5.98 -2.62 7.84
CA ILE A 37 -7.00 -3.11 8.79
C ILE A 37 -7.93 -1.98 9.22
N VAL A 38 -7.38 -0.82 9.59
CA VAL A 38 -8.18 0.36 9.99
C VAL A 38 -9.04 0.85 8.82
N ASP A 39 -8.48 0.97 7.64
CA ASP A 39 -9.19 1.31 6.40
C ASP A 39 -10.38 0.39 6.15
N SER A 40 -10.15 -0.92 6.17
CA SER A 40 -11.16 -1.96 5.98
C SER A 40 -12.27 -1.90 7.03
N ALA A 41 -11.93 -1.62 8.28
CA ALA A 41 -12.92 -1.43 9.34
C ALA A 41 -13.80 -0.20 9.09
N ILE A 42 -13.21 0.91 8.67
CA ILE A 42 -13.95 2.13 8.33
C ILE A 42 -14.87 1.89 7.14
N ILE A 43 -14.39 1.25 6.08
CA ILE A 43 -15.20 0.89 4.91
C ILE A 43 -16.36 -0.05 5.30
N GLY A 44 -16.10 -1.04 6.16
CA GLY A 44 -17.14 -1.92 6.69
C GLY A 44 -18.24 -1.14 7.43
N VAL A 45 -17.86 -0.21 8.30
CA VAL A 45 -18.81 0.65 9.04
C VAL A 45 -19.60 1.56 8.11
N LEU A 46 -18.94 2.23 7.16
CA LEU A 46 -19.60 3.08 6.19
C LEU A 46 -20.56 2.28 5.28
N CYS A 47 -20.15 1.10 4.87
CA CYS A 47 -20.99 0.19 4.11
C CYS A 47 -22.22 -0.22 4.91
N TYR A 48 -22.08 -0.58 6.19
CA TYR A 48 -23.18 -0.92 7.08
C TYR A 48 -24.20 0.22 7.20
N ILE A 49 -23.73 1.42 7.47
CA ILE A 49 -24.57 2.62 7.59
C ILE A 49 -25.28 2.88 6.26
N GLY A 50 -24.58 2.83 5.14
CA GLY A 50 -25.16 3.08 3.81
C GLY A 50 -26.25 2.09 3.45
N ILE A 51 -26.03 0.79 3.72
CA ILE A 51 -27.03 -0.27 3.46
C ILE A 51 -28.28 -0.09 4.34
N LEU A 52 -28.11 0.33 5.61
CA LEU A 52 -29.24 0.64 6.50
C LEU A 52 -30.07 1.83 5.98
N ILE A 53 -29.40 2.91 5.54
CA ILE A 53 -30.06 4.11 4.98
C ILE A 53 -30.85 3.74 3.72
N LEU A 54 -30.25 2.93 2.84
CA LEU A 54 -30.87 2.46 1.60
C LEU A 54 -31.89 1.35 1.81
N LYS A 55 -32.12 0.92 3.06
CA LYS A 55 -33.05 -0.15 3.45
C LYS A 55 -32.86 -1.44 2.65
N MET A 56 -31.60 -1.80 2.39
CA MET A 56 -31.24 -3.03 1.67
C MET A 56 -31.20 -4.24 2.61
N PRO A 57 -31.37 -5.48 2.09
CA PRO A 57 -31.33 -6.68 2.90
C PRO A 57 -29.91 -6.99 3.41
N TYR A 58 -29.83 -7.75 4.49
CA TYR A 58 -28.61 -8.33 5.07
C TYR A 58 -27.48 -7.32 5.39
N PRO A 59 -27.76 -6.17 6.04
CA PRO A 59 -26.76 -5.10 6.21
C PRO A 59 -25.49 -5.57 6.94
N ALA A 60 -25.61 -6.33 8.02
CA ALA A 60 -24.46 -6.81 8.78
C ALA A 60 -23.60 -7.81 7.98
N LEU A 61 -24.23 -8.74 7.26
CA LEU A 61 -23.52 -9.72 6.45
C LEU A 61 -22.74 -9.03 5.32
N ILE A 62 -23.41 -8.17 4.56
CA ILE A 62 -22.81 -7.48 3.42
C ILE A 62 -21.69 -6.57 3.86
N ALA A 63 -21.89 -5.76 4.91
CA ALA A 63 -20.87 -4.88 5.45
C ALA A 63 -19.63 -5.65 5.95
N THR A 64 -19.83 -6.80 6.58
CA THR A 64 -18.74 -7.67 7.00
C THR A 64 -17.97 -8.22 5.81
N VAL A 65 -18.65 -8.71 4.79
CA VAL A 65 -18.00 -9.24 3.56
C VAL A 65 -17.22 -8.13 2.87
N ILE A 66 -17.82 -6.96 2.65
CA ILE A 66 -17.15 -5.81 2.00
C ILE A 66 -15.95 -5.34 2.84
N GLY A 67 -16.11 -5.19 4.17
CA GLY A 67 -15.03 -4.78 5.06
C GLY A 67 -13.87 -5.77 5.07
N VAL A 68 -14.14 -7.07 5.22
CA VAL A 68 -13.10 -8.11 5.25
C VAL A 68 -12.36 -8.21 3.91
N THR A 69 -13.10 -8.22 2.81
CA THR A 69 -12.47 -8.31 1.48
C THR A 69 -11.65 -7.06 1.15
N ASN A 70 -12.03 -5.88 1.67
CA ASN A 70 -11.31 -4.62 1.44
C ASN A 70 -9.85 -4.64 1.96
N VAL A 71 -9.48 -5.60 2.81
CA VAL A 71 -8.07 -5.81 3.22
C VAL A 71 -7.17 -6.05 2.01
N ILE A 72 -7.69 -6.65 0.95
CA ILE A 72 -6.96 -6.88 -0.30
C ILE A 72 -7.09 -5.64 -1.18
N PRO A 73 -6.00 -4.87 -1.41
CA PRO A 73 -6.07 -3.68 -2.25
C PRO A 73 -6.53 -4.01 -3.67
N PHE A 74 -7.34 -3.15 -4.27
CA PHE A 74 -7.91 -3.24 -5.62
C PHE A 74 -8.86 -4.42 -5.84
N PHE A 75 -8.48 -5.64 -5.50
CA PHE A 75 -9.28 -6.84 -5.74
C PHE A 75 -10.36 -7.05 -4.66
N GLY A 76 -10.11 -6.60 -3.44
CA GLY A 76 -11.03 -6.78 -2.31
C GLY A 76 -12.45 -6.28 -2.60
N PRO A 77 -12.61 -5.03 -3.05
CA PRO A 77 -13.91 -4.49 -3.41
C PRO A 77 -14.68 -5.33 -4.44
N ILE A 78 -13.99 -5.84 -5.45
CA ILE A 78 -14.61 -6.66 -6.52
C ILE A 78 -15.01 -8.04 -5.97
N ILE A 79 -14.12 -8.65 -5.18
CA ILE A 79 -14.37 -9.95 -4.54
C ILE A 79 -15.58 -9.88 -3.60
N GLY A 80 -15.75 -8.77 -2.87
CA GLY A 80 -16.88 -8.55 -1.99
C GLY A 80 -18.15 -8.15 -2.74
N LEU A 81 -18.02 -7.27 -3.75
CA LEU A 81 -19.16 -6.76 -4.52
C LEU A 81 -19.96 -7.86 -5.20
N VAL A 82 -19.29 -8.78 -5.92
CA VAL A 82 -19.96 -9.77 -6.76
C VAL A 82 -20.90 -10.67 -5.95
N PRO A 83 -20.45 -11.38 -4.88
CA PRO A 83 -21.36 -12.22 -4.11
C PRO A 83 -22.44 -11.43 -3.37
N CYS A 84 -22.12 -10.23 -2.86
CA CYS A 84 -23.10 -9.39 -2.18
C CYS A 84 -24.18 -8.86 -3.13
N ALA A 85 -23.80 -8.40 -4.32
CA ALA A 85 -24.73 -7.97 -5.34
C ALA A 85 -25.65 -9.14 -5.77
N PHE A 86 -25.11 -10.35 -5.90
CA PHE A 86 -25.90 -11.54 -6.21
C PHE A 86 -26.90 -11.87 -5.10
N LEU A 87 -26.50 -11.79 -3.83
CA LEU A 87 -27.41 -11.99 -2.71
C LEU A 87 -28.58 -10.99 -2.72
N ILE A 88 -28.31 -9.71 -2.98
CA ILE A 88 -29.34 -8.69 -3.04
C ILE A 88 -30.23 -8.90 -4.28
N LEU A 89 -29.64 -9.31 -5.41
CA LEU A 89 -30.35 -9.58 -6.66
C LEU A 89 -31.44 -10.63 -6.49
N LEU A 90 -31.18 -11.66 -5.67
CA LEU A 90 -32.17 -12.71 -5.37
C LEU A 90 -33.37 -12.19 -4.57
N VAL A 91 -33.22 -11.07 -3.86
CA VAL A 91 -34.29 -10.44 -3.08
C VAL A 91 -35.03 -9.38 -3.89
N ASN A 92 -34.26 -8.46 -4.49
CA ASN A 92 -34.77 -7.32 -5.28
C ASN A 92 -33.76 -6.86 -6.32
N PRO A 93 -34.02 -7.04 -7.62
CA PRO A 93 -33.11 -6.64 -8.69
C PRO A 93 -32.80 -5.14 -8.71
N LEU A 94 -33.77 -4.30 -8.39
CA LEU A 94 -33.55 -2.85 -8.38
C LEU A 94 -32.62 -2.42 -7.23
N GLN A 95 -32.77 -3.06 -6.06
CA GLN A 95 -31.86 -2.80 -4.95
C GLN A 95 -30.43 -3.29 -5.25
N ALA A 96 -30.26 -4.39 -5.97
CA ALA A 96 -28.95 -4.86 -6.42
C ALA A 96 -28.26 -3.82 -7.32
N PHE A 97 -29.00 -3.20 -8.24
CA PHE A 97 -28.48 -2.13 -9.07
C PHE A 97 -28.00 -0.91 -8.24
N TYR A 98 -28.82 -0.44 -7.29
CA TYR A 98 -28.43 0.64 -6.39
C TYR A 98 -27.26 0.26 -5.49
N PHE A 99 -27.17 -0.99 -5.05
CA PHE A 99 -26.04 -1.49 -4.28
C PHE A 99 -24.72 -1.38 -5.05
N VAL A 100 -24.71 -1.80 -6.32
CA VAL A 100 -23.50 -1.68 -7.17
C VAL A 100 -23.07 -0.22 -7.27
N ILE A 101 -24.00 0.69 -7.55
CA ILE A 101 -23.68 2.13 -7.62
C ILE A 101 -23.14 2.62 -6.26
N PHE A 102 -23.78 2.26 -5.16
CA PHE A 102 -23.36 2.65 -3.82
C PHE A 102 -21.93 2.19 -3.52
N ILE A 103 -21.61 0.91 -3.81
CA ILE A 103 -20.25 0.41 -3.60
C ILE A 103 -19.23 1.12 -4.50
N LEU A 104 -19.55 1.39 -5.76
CA LEU A 104 -18.66 2.16 -6.64
C LEU A 104 -18.38 3.56 -6.08
N VAL A 105 -19.39 4.25 -5.57
CA VAL A 105 -19.20 5.56 -4.90
C VAL A 105 -18.37 5.41 -3.63
N LEU A 106 -18.65 4.39 -2.81
CA LEU A 106 -17.89 4.12 -1.59
C LEU A 106 -16.41 3.87 -1.91
N GLN A 107 -16.11 3.12 -2.98
CA GLN A 107 -14.75 2.88 -3.42
C GLN A 107 -14.03 4.14 -3.95
N GLN A 108 -14.77 5.07 -4.56
CA GLN A 108 -14.21 6.36 -4.94
C GLN A 108 -13.83 7.19 -3.69
N VAL A 109 -14.67 7.15 -2.67
CA VAL A 109 -14.37 7.81 -1.38
C VAL A 109 -13.16 7.14 -0.71
N ASP A 110 -13.10 5.81 -0.72
CA ASP A 110 -11.96 5.06 -0.20
C ASP A 110 -10.65 5.45 -0.92
N GLY A 111 -10.61 5.31 -2.22
CA GLY A 111 -9.40 5.54 -3.02
C GLY A 111 -8.89 6.98 -3.01
N ASN A 112 -9.78 7.97 -2.92
CA ASN A 112 -9.42 9.38 -3.04
C ASN A 112 -9.33 10.12 -1.69
N VAL A 113 -9.98 9.63 -0.64
CA VAL A 113 -10.08 10.34 0.64
C VAL A 113 -9.57 9.49 1.80
N ILE A 114 -10.11 8.29 2.00
CA ILE A 114 -9.84 7.47 3.18
C ILE A 114 -8.45 6.84 3.07
N GLY A 115 -8.18 6.13 1.98
CA GLY A 115 -6.91 5.47 1.73
C GLY A 115 -5.70 6.42 1.84
N PRO A 116 -5.66 7.57 1.14
CA PRO A 116 -4.57 8.53 1.29
C PRO A 116 -4.42 9.09 2.71
N LYS A 117 -5.51 9.26 3.46
CA LYS A 117 -5.44 9.74 4.85
C LYS A 117 -4.92 8.70 5.83
N ILE A 118 -5.24 7.43 5.63
CA ILE A 118 -4.86 6.34 6.54
C ILE A 118 -3.47 5.80 6.19
N LEU A 119 -3.27 5.45 4.93
CA LEU A 119 -2.00 4.88 4.46
C LEU A 119 -0.94 5.95 4.24
N GLY A 120 -1.35 7.19 3.96
CA GLY A 120 -0.46 8.33 3.71
C GLY A 120 0.56 8.02 2.61
N ASN A 121 1.74 8.62 2.73
CA ASN A 121 2.90 8.30 1.88
C ASN A 121 3.70 7.09 2.39
N THR A 122 3.09 6.24 3.22
CA THR A 122 3.78 5.15 3.93
C THR A 122 4.43 4.16 2.97
N VAL A 123 3.85 3.98 1.79
CA VAL A 123 4.33 3.02 0.80
C VAL A 123 5.23 3.68 -0.27
N GLY A 124 5.04 4.98 -0.55
CA GLY A 124 5.90 5.77 -1.46
C GLY A 124 5.97 5.28 -2.91
N ILE A 125 5.13 4.33 -3.31
CA ILE A 125 5.10 3.75 -4.66
C ILE A 125 3.84 4.16 -5.41
N SER A 126 3.93 4.30 -6.74
CA SER A 126 2.77 4.64 -7.57
C SER A 126 1.76 3.51 -7.65
N GLY A 127 0.49 3.84 -7.94
CA GLY A 127 -0.59 2.84 -8.05
C GLY A 127 -0.30 1.73 -9.07
N PHE A 128 0.44 2.02 -10.14
CA PHE A 128 0.90 1.02 -11.10
C PHE A 128 1.75 -0.07 -10.43
N TRP A 129 2.74 0.32 -9.63
CA TRP A 129 3.60 -0.63 -8.91
C TRP A 129 2.85 -1.41 -7.83
N VAL A 130 1.83 -0.78 -7.22
CA VAL A 130 0.95 -1.49 -6.28
C VAL A 130 0.20 -2.60 -7.00
N LEU A 131 -0.42 -2.31 -8.15
CA LEU A 131 -1.14 -3.30 -8.94
C LEU A 131 -0.21 -4.42 -9.44
N ALA A 132 0.95 -4.05 -9.98
CA ALA A 132 1.95 -5.02 -10.44
C ALA A 132 2.42 -5.93 -9.31
N SER A 133 2.70 -5.38 -8.13
CA SER A 133 3.14 -6.15 -6.97
C SER A 133 2.10 -7.17 -6.50
N ILE A 134 0.82 -6.78 -6.48
CA ILE A 134 -0.28 -7.67 -6.11
C ILE A 134 -0.40 -8.81 -7.13
N THR A 135 -0.38 -8.47 -8.43
CA THR A 135 -0.54 -9.47 -9.50
C THR A 135 0.60 -10.50 -9.48
N ILE A 136 1.85 -10.05 -9.36
CA ILE A 136 3.02 -10.93 -9.30
C ILE A 136 2.98 -11.78 -8.03
N ALA A 137 2.72 -11.16 -6.87
CA ALA A 137 2.71 -11.88 -5.61
C ALA A 137 1.52 -12.86 -5.52
N ALA A 138 0.38 -12.52 -6.11
CA ALA A 138 -0.78 -13.41 -6.21
C ALA A 138 -0.48 -14.66 -7.04
N SER A 139 0.22 -14.51 -8.16
CA SER A 139 0.58 -15.66 -9.00
C SER A 139 1.60 -16.59 -8.34
N LEU A 140 2.46 -16.07 -7.45
CA LEU A 140 3.48 -16.87 -6.75
C LEU A 140 2.98 -17.48 -5.44
N PHE A 141 2.19 -16.73 -4.67
CA PHE A 141 1.81 -17.07 -3.29
C PHE A 141 0.29 -17.06 -3.06
N GLY A 142 -0.52 -16.96 -4.13
CA GLY A 142 -1.98 -16.98 -4.04
C GLY A 142 -2.53 -15.85 -3.17
N PHE A 143 -3.53 -16.15 -2.34
CA PHE A 143 -4.22 -15.20 -1.47
C PHE A 143 -3.27 -14.45 -0.51
N THR A 144 -2.31 -15.15 0.08
CA THR A 144 -1.30 -14.53 0.96
C THR A 144 -0.47 -13.50 0.21
N GLY A 145 -0.12 -13.79 -1.06
CA GLY A 145 0.58 -12.86 -1.93
C GLY A 145 -0.23 -11.60 -2.23
N MET A 146 -1.54 -11.69 -2.41
CA MET A 146 -2.40 -10.52 -2.61
C MET A 146 -2.33 -9.54 -1.43
N ILE A 147 -2.28 -10.04 -0.22
CA ILE A 147 -2.24 -9.20 0.99
C ILE A 147 -0.84 -8.64 1.23
N LEU A 148 0.19 -9.48 1.12
CA LEU A 148 1.56 -9.13 1.49
C LEU A 148 2.40 -8.58 0.33
N GLY A 149 1.93 -8.69 -0.91
CA GLY A 149 2.69 -8.25 -2.09
C GLY A 149 3.08 -6.78 -2.06
N VAL A 150 2.15 -5.92 -1.66
CA VAL A 150 2.40 -4.47 -1.60
C VAL A 150 3.50 -4.10 -0.59
N PRO A 151 3.42 -4.50 0.70
CA PRO A 151 4.46 -4.15 1.65
C PRO A 151 5.81 -4.80 1.31
N VAL A 152 5.82 -6.02 0.77
CA VAL A 152 7.07 -6.67 0.34
C VAL A 152 7.71 -5.90 -0.82
N PHE A 153 6.93 -5.53 -1.82
CA PHE A 153 7.42 -4.73 -2.94
C PHE A 153 7.90 -3.35 -2.50
N ALA A 154 7.17 -2.69 -1.59
CA ALA A 154 7.59 -1.40 -1.04
C ALA A 154 8.92 -1.48 -0.30
N ILE A 155 9.17 -2.56 0.43
CA ILE A 155 10.45 -2.81 1.08
C ILE A 155 11.56 -3.01 0.05
N LEU A 156 11.33 -3.83 -0.98
CA LEU A 156 12.31 -4.04 -2.05
C LEU A 156 12.63 -2.73 -2.78
N TYR A 157 11.61 -1.94 -3.10
CA TYR A 157 11.78 -0.62 -3.70
C TYR A 157 12.62 0.30 -2.81
N LEU A 158 12.35 0.34 -1.52
CA LEU A 158 13.09 1.15 -0.54
C LEU A 158 14.56 0.72 -0.49
N LEU A 159 14.86 -0.58 -0.41
CA LEU A 159 16.22 -1.10 -0.39
C LEU A 159 17.00 -0.77 -1.67
N ILE A 160 16.36 -0.89 -2.82
CA ILE A 160 16.95 -0.52 -4.11
C ILE A 160 17.19 0.99 -4.16
N SER A 161 16.20 1.78 -3.79
CA SER A 161 16.30 3.26 -3.77
C SER A 161 17.43 3.75 -2.86
N ASP A 162 17.53 3.22 -1.64
CA ASP A 162 18.60 3.56 -0.70
C ASP A 162 19.98 3.19 -1.26
N SER A 163 20.12 2.03 -1.88
CA SER A 163 21.37 1.59 -2.50
C SER A 163 21.77 2.46 -3.68
N VAL A 164 20.80 2.88 -4.51
CA VAL A 164 21.02 3.80 -5.63
C VAL A 164 21.42 5.17 -5.12
N ASN A 165 20.68 5.70 -4.15
CA ASN A 165 20.96 7.02 -3.56
C ASN A 165 22.33 7.08 -2.91
N GLU A 166 22.77 6.02 -2.23
CA GLU A 166 24.13 5.95 -1.67
C GLU A 166 25.21 5.99 -2.77
N LYS A 167 24.98 5.28 -3.88
CA LYS A 167 25.92 5.32 -5.03
C LYS A 167 25.95 6.70 -5.70
N LEU A 168 24.80 7.36 -5.82
CA LEU A 168 24.73 8.72 -6.38
C LEU A 168 25.45 9.73 -5.49
N ARG A 169 25.26 9.66 -4.18
CA ARG A 169 26.00 10.50 -3.21
C ARG A 169 27.53 10.29 -3.32
N LYS A 170 28.00 9.05 -3.45
CA LYS A 170 29.42 8.77 -3.65
C LYS A 170 29.98 9.37 -4.95
N LYS A 171 29.11 9.63 -5.94
CA LYS A 171 29.47 10.30 -7.20
C LYS A 171 29.21 11.82 -7.19
N SER A 172 28.84 12.39 -6.02
CA SER A 172 28.44 13.79 -5.87
C SER A 172 27.30 14.21 -6.82
N LEU A 173 26.38 13.28 -7.12
CA LEU A 173 25.22 13.53 -7.97
C LEU A 173 23.97 13.68 -7.10
N THR A 174 23.01 14.48 -7.62
CA THR A 174 21.73 14.69 -6.93
C THR A 174 20.96 13.38 -6.75
N THR A 175 20.23 13.24 -5.64
CA THR A 175 19.31 12.13 -5.39
C THR A 175 17.87 12.46 -5.75
N ASP A 176 17.60 13.68 -6.25
CA ASP A 176 16.26 14.07 -6.69
C ASP A 176 15.90 13.37 -8.01
N THR A 177 14.94 12.46 -7.97
CA THR A 177 14.44 11.72 -9.13
C THR A 177 13.92 12.63 -10.24
N ARG A 178 13.45 13.84 -9.92
CA ARG A 178 12.94 14.79 -10.91
C ARG A 178 14.02 15.30 -11.84
N ALA A 179 15.26 15.44 -11.33
CA ALA A 179 16.39 15.89 -12.12
C ALA A 179 16.79 14.89 -13.22
N TYR A 180 16.36 13.62 -13.09
CA TYR A 180 16.67 12.55 -14.05
C TYR A 180 15.62 12.36 -15.14
N ARG A 181 14.52 13.13 -15.13
CA ARG A 181 13.39 12.90 -16.06
C ARG A 181 13.73 13.26 -17.51
N ASP A 182 14.44 14.36 -17.72
CA ASP A 182 14.58 14.98 -19.03
C ASP A 182 16.05 15.10 -19.48
N ILE A 183 17.00 14.46 -18.76
CA ILE A 183 18.43 14.50 -19.09
C ILE A 183 18.76 13.60 -20.28
N GLN A 184 19.62 14.11 -21.18
CA GLN A 184 20.20 13.34 -22.27
C GLN A 184 21.63 12.88 -21.95
N THR A 185 22.36 13.62 -21.10
CA THR A 185 23.71 13.32 -20.70
C THR A 185 23.89 13.46 -19.19
N VAL A 186 24.85 12.71 -18.60
CA VAL A 186 25.12 12.74 -17.15
C VAL A 186 25.67 14.11 -16.70
N ASP A 187 26.30 14.85 -17.61
CA ASP A 187 26.91 16.17 -17.32
C ASP A 187 25.85 17.26 -17.06
N GLU A 188 24.60 17.03 -17.46
CA GLU A 188 23.46 17.95 -17.20
C GLU A 188 22.95 17.85 -15.75
N LEU A 189 23.38 16.83 -14.99
CA LEU A 189 22.92 16.64 -13.62
C LEU A 189 23.54 17.67 -12.68
N PRO A 190 22.74 18.31 -11.81
CA PRO A 190 23.27 19.17 -10.77
C PRO A 190 24.13 18.34 -9.81
N LYS A 191 25.38 18.74 -9.65
CA LYS A 191 26.26 18.18 -8.61
C LYS A 191 25.74 18.62 -7.25
N THR A 192 25.68 17.70 -6.31
CA THR A 192 25.35 18.04 -4.94
C THR A 192 26.52 18.83 -4.39
N GLU A 193 26.34 20.15 -4.16
CA GLU A 193 27.30 20.90 -3.37
C GLU A 193 27.39 20.24 -2.00
N GLU A 194 28.60 19.90 -1.57
CA GLU A 194 28.85 19.49 -0.19
C GLU A 194 28.44 20.67 0.71
N THR A 195 27.21 20.65 1.21
CA THR A 195 26.84 21.53 2.31
C THR A 195 27.68 21.07 3.48
N GLY A 196 28.81 21.74 3.67
CA GLY A 196 29.68 21.53 4.80
C GLY A 196 28.95 21.88 6.10
N GLU A 197 28.38 20.87 6.72
CA GLU A 197 28.09 20.92 8.16
C GLU A 197 29.33 20.39 8.88
N LYS A 198 30.04 21.38 9.44
CA LYS A 198 31.03 21.15 10.49
C LYS A 198 30.39 20.71 11.79
#